data_e684a3a01e49e25538803db3515685db
#
_entry.id   e684a3a01e49e25538803db3515685db
#
_cell.length_a   1.000
_cell.length_b   1.000
_cell.length_c   1.000
_cell.angle_alpha   90.00
_cell.angle_beta   90.00
_cell.angle_gamma   90.00
#
_symmetry.space_group_name_H-M   'P 1'
#
loop_
_entity.id
_entity.type
_entity.pdbx_description
1 polymer ?
#
loop_
_entity_poly.entity_id
_entity_poly.type
_entity_poly.pdbx_seq_one_letter_code
_entity_poly.pdbx_strand_id
1 'polypeptide(L)'
;MKVTDIAAVADYAHAQNPDCLVIVDNAFATPLLVQPLKLGADVVVHSATKYLNGHGDVVAGFSVARKEIVDKIRMVGLKDITGAVLGPQEAF
;
A
#
# COMPACT_ATOMS: atom_id res chain seq x y z
N MET A 1 5.69 8.48 -20.05
CA MET A 1 5.15 7.83 -18.84
C MET A 1 4.52 6.51 -19.27
N LYS A 2 4.76 5.40 -18.57
CA LYS A 2 4.09 4.12 -18.85
C LYS A 2 2.93 3.96 -17.87
N VAL A 3 1.79 3.51 -18.35
CA VAL A 3 0.63 3.15 -17.54
C VAL A 3 0.57 1.63 -17.47
N THR A 4 0.39 1.09 -16.26
CA THR A 4 0.28 -0.36 -16.04
C THR A 4 -1.18 -0.72 -15.85
N ASP A 5 -1.65 -1.73 -16.57
CA ASP A 5 -2.95 -2.35 -16.33
C ASP A 5 -2.85 -3.25 -15.10
N ILE A 6 -3.30 -2.73 -13.96
CA ILE A 6 -3.20 -3.42 -12.66
C ILE A 6 -4.03 -4.70 -12.68
N ALA A 7 -5.22 -4.69 -13.26
CA ALA A 7 -6.09 -5.85 -13.29
C ALA A 7 -5.46 -6.99 -14.10
N ALA A 8 -4.96 -6.70 -15.29
CA ALA A 8 -4.30 -7.69 -16.12
C ALA A 8 -3.05 -8.29 -15.44
N VAL A 9 -2.27 -7.47 -14.72
CA VAL A 9 -1.10 -7.94 -13.97
C VAL A 9 -1.52 -8.83 -12.81
N ALA A 10 -2.54 -8.43 -12.04
CA ALA A 10 -3.06 -9.21 -10.91
C ALA A 10 -3.62 -10.56 -11.37
N ASP A 11 -4.46 -10.56 -12.38
CA ASP A 11 -5.03 -11.78 -12.96
C ASP A 11 -3.94 -12.75 -13.44
N TYR A 12 -2.94 -12.22 -14.15
CA TYR A 12 -1.83 -13.04 -14.64
C TYR A 12 -1.00 -13.61 -13.47
N ALA A 13 -0.63 -12.80 -12.49
CA ALA A 13 0.18 -13.23 -11.37
C ALA A 13 -0.51 -14.33 -10.56
N HIS A 14 -1.79 -14.15 -10.22
CA HIS A 14 -2.57 -15.10 -9.46
C HIS A 14 -2.87 -16.39 -10.24
N ALA A 15 -3.01 -16.30 -11.57
CA ALA A 15 -3.15 -17.49 -12.43
C ALA A 15 -1.87 -18.34 -12.46
N GLN A 16 -0.68 -17.71 -12.39
CA GLN A 16 0.58 -18.43 -12.35
C GLN A 16 0.88 -18.99 -10.95
N ASN A 17 0.57 -18.24 -9.92
CA ASN A 17 0.77 -18.65 -8.53
C ASN A 17 -0.27 -17.98 -7.63
N PRO A 18 -1.26 -18.75 -7.12
CA PRO A 18 -2.30 -18.21 -6.22
C PRO A 18 -1.76 -17.59 -4.92
N ASP A 19 -0.55 -17.96 -4.49
CA ASP A 19 0.10 -17.42 -3.30
C ASP A 19 0.93 -16.15 -3.58
N CYS A 20 1.01 -15.74 -4.85
CA CYS A 20 1.70 -14.51 -5.25
C CYS A 20 0.92 -13.29 -4.75
N LEU A 21 1.60 -12.36 -4.09
CA LEU A 21 1.00 -11.10 -3.67
C LEU A 21 1.35 -9.99 -4.68
N VAL A 22 0.33 -9.35 -5.21
CA VAL A 22 0.47 -8.16 -6.06
C VAL A 22 0.43 -6.92 -5.19
N ILE A 23 1.57 -6.23 -5.12
CA ILE A 23 1.73 -5.01 -4.33
C ILE A 23 1.80 -3.81 -5.28
N VAL A 24 0.98 -2.81 -5.04
CA VAL A 24 0.92 -1.59 -5.84
C VAL A 24 1.32 -0.38 -5.01
N ASP A 25 2.34 0.34 -5.45
CA ASP A 25 2.64 1.68 -4.94
C ASP A 25 1.67 2.69 -5.59
N ASN A 26 0.80 3.26 -4.79
CA ASN A 26 -0.23 4.21 -5.22
C ASN A 26 0.01 5.62 -4.64
N ALA A 27 1.26 5.95 -4.31
CA ALA A 27 1.62 7.20 -3.64
C ALA A 27 1.19 8.45 -4.42
N PHE A 28 1.33 8.43 -5.76
CA PHE A 28 1.03 9.58 -6.60
C PHE A 28 -0.43 9.65 -7.06
N ALA A 29 -1.04 8.52 -7.39
CA ALA A 29 -2.42 8.50 -7.87
C ALA A 29 -3.44 8.72 -6.72
N THR A 30 -3.14 8.26 -5.53
CA THR A 30 -4.02 8.25 -4.35
C THR A 30 -5.30 7.43 -4.55
N PRO A 31 -6.07 7.14 -3.50
CA PRO A 31 -7.34 6.42 -3.64
C PRO A 31 -8.42 7.19 -4.41
N LEU A 32 -8.21 8.49 -4.63
CA LEU A 32 -9.12 9.33 -5.40
C LEU A 32 -9.12 8.96 -6.89
N LEU A 33 -7.93 8.72 -7.46
CA LEU A 33 -7.78 8.43 -8.88
C LEU A 33 -7.77 6.93 -9.18
N VAL A 34 -7.09 6.13 -8.33
CA VAL A 34 -6.94 4.69 -8.54
C VAL A 34 -7.15 3.94 -7.24
N GLN A 35 -7.93 2.87 -7.29
CA GLN A 35 -8.21 1.98 -6.16
C GLN A 35 -7.72 0.56 -6.47
N PRO A 36 -6.41 0.27 -6.32
CA PRO A 36 -5.81 -0.97 -6.80
C PRO A 36 -6.40 -2.25 -6.20
N LEU A 37 -6.87 -2.23 -4.94
CA LEU A 37 -7.54 -3.38 -4.32
C LEU A 37 -8.79 -3.80 -5.10
N LYS A 38 -9.52 -2.86 -5.70
CA LYS A 38 -10.68 -3.16 -6.54
C LYS A 38 -10.29 -3.73 -7.92
N LEU A 39 -9.01 -3.59 -8.28
CA LEU A 39 -8.43 -4.08 -9.52
C LEU A 39 -7.64 -5.39 -9.31
N GLY A 40 -7.78 -6.04 -8.16
CA GLY A 40 -7.17 -7.33 -7.89
C GLY A 40 -5.82 -7.30 -7.17
N ALA A 41 -5.27 -6.12 -6.84
CA ALA A 41 -4.08 -6.04 -6.00
C ALA A 41 -4.36 -6.55 -4.57
N ASP A 42 -3.36 -7.16 -3.93
CA ASP A 42 -3.46 -7.69 -2.57
C ASP A 42 -3.03 -6.66 -1.51
N VAL A 43 -2.08 -5.82 -1.86
CA VAL A 43 -1.53 -4.78 -0.99
C VAL A 43 -1.38 -3.49 -1.76
N VAL A 44 -1.77 -2.40 -1.15
CA VAL A 44 -1.51 -1.05 -1.65
C VAL A 44 -0.64 -0.32 -0.65
N VAL A 45 0.45 0.28 -1.13
CA VAL A 45 1.31 1.13 -0.31
C VAL A 45 1.14 2.59 -0.72
N HIS A 46 1.22 3.47 0.26
CA HIS A 46 1.13 4.92 0.07
C HIS A 46 2.26 5.63 0.80
N SER A 47 2.89 6.58 0.13
CA SER A 47 3.60 7.65 0.82
C SER A 47 2.58 8.74 1.18
N ALA A 48 2.14 8.77 2.44
CA ALA A 48 1.27 9.83 2.92
C ALA A 48 1.99 11.19 2.96
N THR A 49 3.31 11.18 2.99
CA THR A 49 4.17 12.37 2.80
C THR A 49 3.81 13.18 1.55
N LYS A 50 3.31 12.53 0.51
CA LYS A 50 3.02 13.15 -0.78
C LYS A 50 1.59 13.72 -0.82
N TYR A 51 0.79 13.29 -1.78
CA TYR A 51 -0.50 13.91 -2.07
C TYR A 51 -1.60 13.63 -1.04
N LEU A 52 -1.47 12.60 -0.20
CA LEU A 52 -2.47 12.35 0.85
C LEU A 52 -2.40 13.39 1.97
N ASN A 53 -1.20 13.73 2.45
CA ASN A 53 -1.01 14.85 3.37
C ASN A 53 -1.06 16.20 2.62
N GLY A 54 -0.38 16.30 1.48
CA GLY A 54 -0.43 17.46 0.58
C GLY A 54 0.31 18.71 1.06
N HIS A 55 0.94 18.70 2.24
CA HIS A 55 1.54 19.88 2.85
C HIS A 55 3.08 19.82 2.97
N GLY A 56 3.68 18.65 2.87
CA GLY A 56 5.14 18.48 2.92
C GLY A 56 5.76 18.69 4.31
N ASP A 57 4.97 18.63 5.36
CA ASP A 57 5.36 18.85 6.77
C ASP A 57 5.41 17.56 7.60
N VAL A 58 4.97 16.43 7.05
CA VAL A 58 4.97 15.12 7.69
C VAL A 58 5.61 14.07 6.78
N VAL A 59 6.43 13.21 7.34
CA VAL A 59 6.93 12.00 6.68
C VAL A 59 6.12 10.81 7.19
N ALA A 60 5.31 10.24 6.32
CA ALA A 60 4.41 9.16 6.68
C ALA A 60 4.22 8.16 5.53
N GLY A 61 3.97 6.91 5.89
CA GLY A 61 3.59 5.86 4.96
C GLY A 61 2.58 4.91 5.59
N PHE A 62 1.77 4.28 4.78
CA PHE A 62 0.90 3.21 5.24
C PHE A 62 0.64 2.19 4.13
N SER A 63 0.20 1.03 4.55
CA SER A 63 -0.23 -0.05 3.66
C SER A 63 -1.68 -0.42 3.96
N VAL A 64 -2.39 -0.80 2.91
CA VAL A 64 -3.77 -1.28 2.97
C VAL A 64 -3.84 -2.66 2.33
N ALA A 65 -4.38 -3.64 3.05
CA ALA A 65 -4.52 -5.01 2.58
C ALA A 65 -5.60 -5.73 3.39
N ARG A 66 -5.84 -7.01 3.08
CA ARG A 66 -6.65 -7.89 3.92
C ARG A 66 -6.06 -8.01 5.32
N LYS A 67 -6.91 -8.25 6.32
CA LYS A 67 -6.52 -8.32 7.74
C LYS A 67 -5.33 -9.26 7.99
N GLU A 68 -5.33 -10.44 7.39
CA GLU A 68 -4.28 -11.44 7.58
C GLU A 68 -2.90 -10.95 7.10
N ILE A 69 -2.88 -10.16 6.03
CA ILE A 69 -1.65 -9.56 5.50
C ILE A 69 -1.21 -8.40 6.40
N VAL A 70 -2.15 -7.54 6.80
CA VAL A 70 -1.88 -6.41 7.70
C VAL A 70 -1.35 -6.89 9.04
N ASP A 71 -1.92 -7.96 9.60
CA ASP A 71 -1.46 -8.54 10.86
C ASP A 71 0.00 -9.05 10.74
N LYS A 72 0.38 -9.67 9.63
CA LYS A 72 1.77 -10.07 9.36
C LYS A 72 2.70 -8.85 9.25
N ILE A 73 2.28 -7.81 8.54
CA ILE A 73 3.05 -6.56 8.41
C ILE A 73 3.28 -5.93 9.80
N ARG A 74 2.24 -5.87 10.63
CA ARG A 74 2.33 -5.32 11.99
C ARG A 74 3.24 -6.14 12.89
N MET A 75 3.09 -7.46 12.89
CA MET A 75 3.82 -8.32 13.83
C MET A 75 5.29 -8.49 13.41
N VAL A 76 5.56 -8.70 12.14
CA VAL A 76 6.92 -8.94 11.66
C VAL A 76 7.59 -7.63 11.23
N GLY A 77 6.95 -6.89 10.31
CA GLY A 77 7.57 -5.69 9.74
C GLY A 77 7.69 -4.57 10.74
N LEU A 78 6.60 -4.24 11.43
CA LEU A 78 6.56 -3.11 12.33
C LEU A 78 7.14 -3.44 13.70
N LYS A 79 6.61 -4.46 14.39
CA LYS A 79 7.03 -4.80 15.75
C LYS A 79 8.46 -5.31 15.82
N ASP A 80 8.82 -6.27 14.94
CA ASP A 80 10.07 -7.02 15.08
C ASP A 80 11.24 -6.39 14.29
N ILE A 81 10.96 -5.57 13.27
CA ILE A 81 12.00 -5.03 12.40
C ILE A 81 12.18 -3.51 12.57
N THR A 82 11.12 -2.71 12.36
CA THR A 82 11.28 -1.27 12.27
C THR A 82 10.93 -0.51 13.55
N GLY A 83 9.88 -0.92 14.26
CA GLY A 83 9.34 -0.20 15.41
C GLY A 83 8.78 1.19 15.10
N ALA A 84 8.82 1.61 13.83
CA ALA A 84 8.45 2.95 13.41
C ALA A 84 6.93 3.10 13.26
N VAL A 85 6.32 3.93 14.07
CA VAL A 85 4.92 4.33 13.98
C VAL A 85 4.81 5.85 14.00
N LEU A 86 3.75 6.38 13.38
CA LEU A 86 3.45 7.81 13.45
C LEU A 86 3.17 8.21 14.90
N GLY A 87 3.65 9.38 15.29
CA GLY A 87 3.21 10.02 16.51
C GLY A 87 1.72 10.41 16.41
N PRO A 88 1.04 10.60 17.56
CA PRO A 88 -0.38 10.95 17.53
C PRO A 88 -0.67 12.26 16.80
N GLN A 89 0.26 13.20 16.82
CA GLN A 89 0.11 14.51 16.19
C GLN A 89 0.22 14.41 14.66
N GLU A 90 1.15 13.59 14.16
CA GLU A 90 1.31 13.33 12.72
C GLU A 90 0.19 12.45 12.15
N ALA A 91 -0.49 11.69 13.01
CA ALA A 91 -1.60 10.82 12.61
C ALA A 91 -2.95 11.54 12.61
N PHE A 92 -3.04 12.73 13.21
CA PHE A 92 -4.24 13.56 13.26
C PHE A 92 -4.48 14.29 11.95
#